data_98a59448339f5769fffa5641a166b7bb
#
_entry.id   98a59448339f5769fffa5641a166b7bb
#
_cell.length_a   1.000
_cell.length_b   1.000
_cell.length_c   1.000
_cell.angle_alpha   90.00
_cell.angle_beta   90.00
_cell.angle_gamma   90.00
#
_symmetry.space_group_name_H-M   'P 1'
#
loop_
_entity.id
_entity.type
_entity.pdbx_description
1 polymer ?
#
loop_
_entity_poly.entity_id
_entity_poly.type
_entity_poly.pdbx_seq_one_letter_code
_entity_poly.pdbx_strand_id
1 'polypeptide(L)'
;MRQDVQVVQTMVDTMVGTPQFSYPARQNFAPRPTEEFAHIRMIEEYQVGIPNQRIKSQTDLETVFLTVSPAKLRFRIGVVDTDGTAATRIMHGWTSEAMKTIMLSSGYGFIRCTPLSNEDAKLEKEWEYRQGFSVDLYTTRYFEETVNNINTLDISGEFITTTIDSYLLQFNINI
;
A
#
# COMPACT_ATOMS: atom_id res chain seq x y z
N MET A 1 5.62 11.25 -2.39
CA MET A 1 4.99 10.82 -1.13
C MET A 1 4.13 9.60 -1.43
N ARG A 2 4.13 8.56 -0.60
CA ARG A 2 3.26 7.40 -0.85
C ARG A 2 1.80 7.82 -0.69
N GLN A 3 0.96 7.47 -1.64
CA GLN A 3 -0.47 7.78 -1.63
C GLN A 3 -1.17 7.34 -0.33
N ASP A 4 -0.76 6.18 0.21
CA ASP A 4 -1.29 5.66 1.48
C ASP A 4 -1.12 6.62 2.67
N VAL A 5 0.03 7.31 2.76
CA VAL A 5 0.27 8.29 3.83
C VAL A 5 -0.66 9.49 3.69
N GLN A 6 -0.93 9.94 2.46
CA GLN A 6 -1.86 11.05 2.20
C GLN A 6 -3.29 10.72 2.61
N VAL A 7 -3.74 9.50 2.32
CA VAL A 7 -5.08 9.06 2.73
C VAL A 7 -5.19 9.04 4.26
N VAL A 8 -4.17 8.50 4.97
CA VAL A 8 -4.16 8.48 6.43
C VAL A 8 -4.09 9.90 7.01
N GLN A 9 -3.37 10.83 6.37
CA GLN A 9 -3.38 12.25 6.77
C GLN A 9 -4.79 12.84 6.68
N THR A 10 -5.49 12.63 5.56
CA THR A 10 -6.88 13.10 5.41
C THR A 10 -7.79 12.54 6.50
N MET A 11 -7.61 11.26 6.86
CA MET A 11 -8.36 10.63 7.94
C MET A 11 -8.06 11.30 9.30
N VAL A 12 -6.79 11.51 9.63
CA VAL A 12 -6.36 12.13 10.89
C VAL A 12 -6.87 13.56 10.99
N ASP A 13 -6.69 14.36 9.95
CA ASP A 13 -7.13 15.75 9.90
C ASP A 13 -8.66 15.86 10.08
N THR A 14 -9.40 14.93 9.47
CA THR A 14 -10.87 14.88 9.63
C THR A 14 -11.29 14.50 11.06
N MET A 15 -10.58 13.56 11.71
CA MET A 15 -10.87 13.17 13.10
C MET A 15 -10.62 14.30 14.09
N VAL A 16 -9.57 15.09 13.88
CA VAL A 16 -9.27 16.26 14.72
C VAL A 16 -10.18 17.44 14.38
N GLY A 17 -10.59 17.55 13.11
CA GLY A 17 -11.37 18.68 12.61
C GLY A 17 -10.53 19.90 12.23
N THR A 18 -9.21 19.72 12.11
CA THR A 18 -8.25 20.77 11.78
C THR A 18 -7.53 20.40 10.48
N PRO A 19 -7.67 21.17 9.40
CA PRO A 19 -6.94 20.95 8.16
C PRO A 19 -5.44 21.08 8.37
N GLN A 20 -4.69 20.20 7.72
CA GLN A 20 -3.22 20.18 7.80
C GLN A 20 -2.66 19.99 9.23
N PHE A 21 -3.42 19.34 10.09
CA PHE A 21 -2.95 18.96 11.43
C PHE A 21 -1.86 17.89 11.35
N SER A 22 -1.89 17.01 10.35
CA SER A 22 -1.00 15.88 10.22
C SER A 22 0.04 16.07 9.11
N TYR A 23 1.25 15.56 9.36
CA TYR A 23 2.39 15.64 8.46
C TYR A 23 3.04 14.26 8.29
N PRO A 24 3.67 13.97 7.13
CA PRO A 24 4.51 12.78 7.01
C PRO A 24 5.74 12.89 7.93
N ALA A 25 6.04 11.81 8.65
CA ALA A 25 7.16 11.76 9.57
C ALA A 25 8.46 11.80 8.84
N ARG A 26 9.23 12.35 8.38
CA ARG A 26 10.47 12.41 7.59
C ARG A 26 10.29 13.26 6.33
N GLN A 27 10.08 14.53 6.58
CA GLN A 27 10.25 15.55 5.55
C GLN A 27 11.64 16.14 5.68
N ASN A 28 12.46 15.97 4.65
CA ASN A 28 13.75 16.65 4.60
C ASN A 28 13.51 18.16 4.44
N PHE A 29 14.17 18.95 5.26
CA PHE A 29 14.15 20.42 5.22
C PHE A 29 12.79 21.10 5.52
N ALA A 30 11.77 20.38 5.96
CA ALA A 30 10.55 21.00 6.43
C ALA A 30 10.76 21.57 7.85
N PRO A 31 10.40 22.85 8.12
CA PRO A 31 10.43 23.39 9.47
C PRO A 31 9.42 22.60 10.32
N ARG A 32 9.79 22.41 11.59
CA ARG A 32 8.88 21.78 12.53
C ARG A 32 7.69 22.71 12.80
N PRO A 33 6.44 22.18 12.84
CA PRO A 33 5.30 22.97 13.28
C PRO A 33 5.50 23.50 14.72
N THR A 34 5.06 24.72 14.96
CA THR A 34 5.10 25.35 16.29
C THR A 34 3.84 25.10 17.11
N GLU A 35 2.77 24.70 16.43
CA GLU A 35 1.47 24.35 17.01
C GLU A 35 1.38 22.84 17.24
N GLU A 36 0.26 22.41 17.82
CA GLU A 36 -0.07 20.99 17.96
C GLU A 36 -0.17 20.32 16.59
N PHE A 37 0.37 19.11 16.46
CA PHE A 37 0.39 18.38 15.19
C PHE A 37 0.48 16.88 15.39
N ALA A 38 0.12 16.14 14.35
CA ALA A 38 0.43 14.74 14.25
C ALA A 38 1.48 14.46 13.17
N HIS A 39 2.31 13.45 13.39
CA HIS A 39 3.20 12.94 12.37
C HIS A 39 2.86 11.47 12.05
N ILE A 40 2.85 11.15 10.76
CA ILE A 40 2.43 9.85 10.26
C ILE A 40 3.58 9.18 9.54
N ARG A 41 3.84 7.92 9.89
CA ARG A 41 4.84 7.09 9.23
C ARG A 41 4.28 5.72 8.93
N MET A 42 4.40 5.28 7.69
CA MET A 42 4.19 3.88 7.33
C MET A 42 5.37 3.06 7.84
N ILE A 43 5.10 2.05 8.67
CA ILE A 43 6.13 1.17 9.25
C ILE A 43 6.27 -0.09 8.43
N GLU A 44 5.15 -0.74 8.13
CA GLU A 44 5.10 -2.06 7.52
C GLU A 44 4.01 -2.13 6.46
N GLU A 45 4.30 -2.87 5.41
CA GLU A 45 3.33 -3.36 4.45
C GLU A 45 3.61 -4.83 4.21
N TYR A 46 2.61 -5.68 4.36
CA TYR A 46 2.75 -7.09 4.06
C TYR A 46 1.47 -7.65 3.43
N GLN A 47 1.69 -8.61 2.55
CA GLN A 47 0.62 -9.32 1.88
C GLN A 47 -0.13 -10.20 2.87
N VAL A 48 -1.45 -10.24 2.74
CA VAL A 48 -2.34 -11.09 3.54
C VAL A 48 -2.94 -12.15 2.63
N GLY A 49 -2.59 -13.42 2.88
CA GLY A 49 -3.09 -14.52 2.06
C GLY A 49 -2.37 -14.65 0.71
N ILE A 50 -2.98 -15.40 -0.18
CA ILE A 50 -2.47 -15.70 -1.53
C ILE A 50 -3.08 -14.69 -2.50
N PRO A 51 -2.26 -14.04 -3.37
CA PRO A 51 -2.77 -13.20 -4.45
C PRO A 51 -3.65 -14.01 -5.40
N ASN A 52 -4.70 -13.39 -5.89
CA ASN A 52 -5.53 -13.95 -6.93
C ASN A 52 -5.14 -13.33 -8.27
N GLN A 53 -4.77 -14.16 -9.23
CA GLN A 53 -4.46 -13.74 -10.59
C GLN A 53 -5.62 -14.14 -11.51
N ARG A 54 -6.05 -13.21 -12.37
CA ARG A 54 -7.08 -13.45 -13.37
C ARG A 54 -6.72 -12.75 -14.68
N ILE A 55 -7.23 -13.26 -15.79
CA ILE A 55 -7.11 -12.58 -17.07
C ILE A 55 -8.03 -11.36 -17.05
N LYS A 56 -7.46 -10.19 -17.34
CA LYS A 56 -8.17 -8.91 -17.48
C LYS A 56 -8.65 -8.71 -18.92
N SER A 57 -7.76 -8.97 -19.87
CA SER A 57 -8.04 -8.93 -21.30
C SER A 57 -7.10 -9.88 -22.03
N GLN A 58 -7.56 -10.37 -23.18
CA GLN A 58 -6.78 -11.25 -24.05
C GLN A 58 -7.05 -10.86 -25.50
N THR A 59 -5.97 -10.76 -26.27
CA THR A 59 -5.97 -10.59 -27.73
C THR A 59 -5.14 -11.70 -28.35
N ASP A 60 -5.09 -11.78 -29.68
CA ASP A 60 -4.24 -12.76 -30.38
C ASP A 60 -2.74 -12.54 -30.09
N LEU A 61 -2.33 -11.31 -29.78
CA LEU A 61 -0.94 -10.94 -29.60
C LEU A 61 -0.50 -10.92 -28.14
N GLU A 62 -1.41 -10.61 -27.21
CA GLU A 62 -1.06 -10.41 -25.80
C GLU A 62 -2.19 -10.84 -24.85
N THR A 63 -1.79 -11.27 -23.67
CA THR A 63 -2.69 -11.52 -22.54
C THR A 63 -2.30 -10.62 -21.37
N VAL A 64 -3.26 -9.85 -20.86
CA VAL A 64 -3.09 -9.01 -19.68
C VAL A 64 -3.64 -9.73 -18.45
N PHE A 65 -2.76 -10.00 -17.51
CA PHE A 65 -3.12 -10.55 -16.20
C PHE A 65 -3.32 -9.44 -15.18
N LEU A 66 -4.35 -9.55 -14.36
CA LEU A 66 -4.59 -8.72 -13.19
C LEU A 66 -4.37 -9.55 -11.94
N THR A 67 -3.34 -9.21 -11.19
CA THR A 67 -3.09 -9.78 -9.86
C THR A 67 -3.70 -8.89 -8.79
N VAL A 68 -4.58 -9.47 -7.98
CA VAL A 68 -5.25 -8.82 -6.85
C VAL A 68 -4.63 -9.35 -5.57
N SER A 69 -3.94 -8.48 -4.83
CA SER A 69 -3.19 -8.85 -3.64
C SER A 69 -3.71 -8.09 -2.41
N PRO A 70 -4.40 -8.76 -1.49
CA PRO A 70 -4.77 -8.16 -0.21
C PRO A 70 -3.53 -7.81 0.61
N ALA A 71 -3.51 -6.62 1.19
CA ALA A 71 -2.39 -6.13 1.97
C ALA A 71 -2.84 -5.53 3.31
N LYS A 72 -2.00 -5.68 4.32
CA LYS A 72 -2.12 -5.00 5.59
C LYS A 72 -1.01 -3.97 5.70
N LEU A 73 -1.40 -2.76 6.05
CA LEU A 73 -0.52 -1.62 6.24
C LEU A 73 -0.49 -1.25 7.72
N ARG A 74 0.69 -1.00 8.26
CA ARG A 74 0.85 -0.47 9.61
C ARG A 74 1.42 0.93 9.55
N PHE A 75 0.72 1.85 10.18
CA PHE A 75 1.16 3.23 10.35
C PHE A 75 1.45 3.52 11.81
N ARG A 76 2.54 4.24 12.08
CA ARG A 76 2.78 4.90 13.36
C ARG A 76 2.26 6.31 13.26
N ILE A 77 1.44 6.71 14.22
CA ILE A 77 0.93 8.06 14.40
C ILE A 77 1.47 8.55 15.74
N GLY A 78 2.23 9.63 15.70
CA GLY A 78 2.65 10.34 16.88
C GLY A 78 1.99 11.70 16.90
N VAL A 79 1.46 12.08 18.03
CA VAL A 79 0.74 13.34 18.25
C VAL A 79 1.50 14.16 19.26
N VAL A 80 1.71 15.41 18.93
CA VAL A 80 2.27 16.44 19.82
C VAL A 80 1.10 17.35 20.15
N ASP A 81 0.58 17.23 21.35
CA ASP A 81 -0.51 18.03 21.85
C ASP A 81 -0.31 18.34 23.34
N THR A 82 -0.93 19.39 23.83
CA THR A 82 -0.75 19.87 25.20
C THR A 82 -1.65 19.17 26.21
N ASP A 83 -2.78 18.60 25.78
CA ASP A 83 -3.81 18.07 26.66
C ASP A 83 -4.20 16.59 26.39
N GLY A 84 -3.61 15.97 25.33
CA GLY A 84 -3.90 14.60 24.94
C GLY A 84 -5.26 14.41 24.24
N THR A 85 -6.00 15.50 24.00
CA THR A 85 -7.33 15.45 23.40
C THR A 85 -7.28 14.99 21.95
N ALA A 86 -6.33 15.52 21.17
CA ALA A 86 -6.16 15.17 19.76
C ALA A 86 -5.77 13.69 19.59
N ALA A 87 -4.81 13.21 20.40
CA ALA A 87 -4.39 11.82 20.38
C ALA A 87 -5.55 10.86 20.68
N THR A 88 -6.36 11.18 21.68
CA THR A 88 -7.56 10.40 22.07
C THR A 88 -8.61 10.42 20.95
N ARG A 89 -8.90 11.56 20.35
CA ARG A 89 -9.83 11.68 19.21
C ARG A 89 -9.40 10.81 18.04
N ILE A 90 -8.11 10.87 17.67
CA ILE A 90 -7.59 10.07 16.57
C ILE A 90 -7.67 8.59 16.92
N MET A 91 -7.28 8.17 18.13
CA MET A 91 -7.31 6.76 18.52
C MET A 91 -8.71 6.16 18.47
N HIS A 92 -9.74 6.89 18.90
CA HIS A 92 -11.12 6.42 18.94
C HIS A 92 -11.93 6.74 17.69
N GLY A 93 -11.46 7.64 16.84
CA GLY A 93 -12.19 8.10 15.65
C GLY A 93 -12.32 7.11 14.51
N TRP A 94 -11.49 6.06 14.45
CA TRP A 94 -11.42 5.12 13.33
C TRP A 94 -12.71 4.37 13.02
N THR A 95 -13.60 4.22 13.99
CA THR A 95 -14.89 3.53 13.82
C THR A 95 -16.05 4.47 13.58
N SER A 96 -15.83 5.79 13.48
CA SER A 96 -16.87 6.79 13.22
C SER A 96 -17.43 6.65 11.80
N GLU A 97 -18.66 7.12 11.57
CA GLU A 97 -19.29 7.06 10.26
C GLU A 97 -18.55 7.88 9.20
N ALA A 98 -17.98 9.03 9.59
CA ALA A 98 -17.14 9.82 8.70
C ALA A 98 -15.92 9.04 8.23
N MET A 99 -15.26 8.32 9.13
CA MET A 99 -14.09 7.48 8.79
C MET A 99 -14.48 6.28 7.94
N LYS A 100 -15.59 5.61 8.23
CA LYS A 100 -16.08 4.51 7.39
C LYS A 100 -16.31 4.97 5.96
N THR A 101 -16.89 6.16 5.77
CA THR A 101 -17.11 6.73 4.44
C THR A 101 -15.79 6.99 3.71
N ILE A 102 -14.81 7.61 4.37
CA ILE A 102 -13.50 7.88 3.78
C ILE A 102 -12.76 6.58 3.45
N MET A 103 -12.76 5.62 4.38
CA MET A 103 -12.11 4.32 4.16
C MET A 103 -12.72 3.58 2.97
N LEU A 104 -14.05 3.52 2.90
CA LEU A 104 -14.76 2.84 1.82
C LEU A 104 -14.44 3.48 0.46
N SER A 105 -14.50 4.80 0.36
CA SER A 105 -14.19 5.52 -0.89
C SER A 105 -12.73 5.42 -1.32
N SER A 106 -11.82 5.24 -0.36
CA SER A 106 -10.38 5.14 -0.60
C SER A 106 -9.87 3.69 -0.73
N GLY A 107 -10.74 2.69 -0.53
CA GLY A 107 -10.37 1.28 -0.61
C GLY A 107 -9.58 0.75 0.60
N TYR A 108 -9.84 1.33 1.78
CA TYR A 108 -9.23 0.89 3.04
C TYR A 108 -10.27 0.31 3.99
N GLY A 109 -9.79 -0.55 4.90
CA GLY A 109 -10.56 -1.06 6.02
C GLY A 109 -9.75 -0.96 7.31
N PHE A 110 -10.41 -0.64 8.42
CA PHE A 110 -9.81 -0.59 9.74
C PHE A 110 -9.68 -1.99 10.33
N ILE A 111 -8.52 -2.30 10.92
CA ILE A 111 -8.28 -3.56 11.63
C ILE A 111 -8.23 -3.31 13.14
N ARG A 112 -7.29 -2.47 13.56
CA ARG A 112 -7.10 -2.16 14.99
C ARG A 112 -6.18 -0.97 15.21
N CYS A 113 -6.23 -0.40 16.43
CA CYS A 113 -5.18 0.46 16.99
C CYS A 113 -4.46 -0.23 18.13
N THR A 114 -3.18 0.11 18.33
CA THR A 114 -2.49 -0.20 19.59
C THR A 114 -2.89 0.82 20.66
N PRO A 115 -2.71 0.51 21.94
CA PRO A 115 -2.86 1.51 22.99
C PRO A 115 -1.96 2.71 22.79
N LEU A 116 -2.37 3.87 23.33
CA LEU A 116 -1.53 5.05 23.40
C LEU A 116 -0.29 4.77 24.26
N SER A 117 0.85 5.17 23.78
CA SER A 117 2.12 5.19 24.51
C SER A 117 2.57 6.63 24.75
N ASN A 118 3.02 6.92 25.94
CA ASN A 118 3.67 8.18 26.24
C ASN A 118 5.08 8.17 25.62
N GLU A 119 5.40 9.20 24.83
CA GLU A 119 6.68 9.38 24.14
C GLU A 119 7.27 10.75 24.43
N ASP A 120 6.93 11.34 25.59
CA ASP A 120 7.39 12.66 25.99
C ASP A 120 8.90 12.82 25.83
N ALA A 121 9.30 13.95 25.31
CA ALA A 121 10.69 14.25 25.08
C ALA A 121 11.06 15.60 25.69
N LYS A 122 12.25 15.66 26.30
CA LYS A 122 12.82 16.93 26.77
C LYS A 122 13.57 17.57 25.61
N LEU A 123 13.08 18.72 25.17
CA LEU A 123 13.73 19.56 24.17
C LEU A 123 14.36 20.74 24.86
N GLU A 124 15.68 20.78 24.86
CA GLU A 124 16.47 21.83 25.54
C GLU A 124 16.06 22.05 27.01
N LYS A 125 15.15 23.01 27.25
CA LYS A 125 14.68 23.37 28.60
C LYS A 125 13.22 23.01 28.87
N GLU A 126 12.48 22.64 27.84
CA GLU A 126 11.03 22.39 27.93
C GLU A 126 10.68 20.92 27.67
N TRP A 127 9.63 20.45 28.32
CA TRP A 127 9.04 19.17 28.04
C TRP A 127 8.03 19.29 26.89
N GLU A 128 8.17 18.40 25.92
CA GLU A 128 7.19 18.23 24.86
C GLU A 128 6.38 16.97 25.11
N TYR A 129 5.09 17.15 25.27
CA TYR A 129 4.17 16.05 25.45
C TYR A 129 3.91 15.36 24.09
N ARG A 130 4.23 14.08 24.06
CA ARG A 130 4.08 13.25 22.86
C ARG A 130 3.35 11.98 23.20
N GLN A 131 2.37 11.67 22.40
CA GLN A 131 1.65 10.40 22.48
C GLN A 131 1.72 9.69 21.13
N GLY A 132 1.91 8.39 21.16
CA GLY A 132 2.02 7.61 19.94
C GLY A 132 1.26 6.30 20.00
N PHE A 133 0.77 5.87 18.85
CA PHE A 133 0.13 4.57 18.67
C PHE A 133 0.30 4.09 17.23
N SER A 134 0.02 2.82 16.98
CA SER A 134 0.01 2.28 15.63
C SER A 134 -1.41 1.93 15.22
N VAL A 135 -1.73 2.19 13.95
CA VAL A 135 -2.97 1.75 13.32
C VAL A 135 -2.66 0.73 12.23
N ASP A 136 -3.40 -0.36 12.23
CA ASP A 136 -3.38 -1.38 11.20
C ASP A 136 -4.59 -1.18 10.29
N LEU A 137 -4.33 -0.99 9.00
CA LEU A 137 -5.33 -0.86 7.95
C LEU A 137 -5.21 -2.00 6.94
N TYR A 138 -6.33 -2.36 6.34
CA TYR A 138 -6.40 -3.32 5.26
C TYR A 138 -6.62 -2.56 3.93
N THR A 139 -6.00 -3.03 2.85
CA THR A 139 -6.24 -2.53 1.49
C THR A 139 -6.02 -3.64 0.47
N THR A 140 -6.34 -3.37 -0.78
CA THR A 140 -6.08 -4.29 -1.89
C THR A 140 -5.13 -3.62 -2.88
N ARG A 141 -4.07 -4.33 -3.26
CA ARG A 141 -3.14 -3.92 -4.31
C ARG A 141 -3.49 -4.59 -5.61
N TYR A 142 -3.34 -3.85 -6.69
CA TYR A 142 -3.60 -4.32 -8.05
C TYR A 142 -2.32 -4.19 -8.86
N PHE A 143 -1.94 -5.27 -9.54
CA PHE A 143 -0.79 -5.31 -10.43
C PHE A 143 -1.22 -5.87 -11.77
N GLU A 144 -0.83 -5.20 -12.85
CA GLU A 144 -1.09 -5.66 -14.21
C GLU A 144 0.23 -6.13 -14.84
N GLU A 145 0.17 -7.26 -15.50
CA GLU A 145 1.29 -7.85 -16.23
C GLU A 145 0.80 -8.21 -17.63
N THR A 146 1.51 -7.74 -18.65
CA THR A 146 1.23 -8.07 -20.04
C THR A 146 2.23 -9.12 -20.50
N VAL A 147 1.72 -10.22 -21.02
CA VAL A 147 2.51 -11.33 -21.57
C VAL A 147 2.17 -11.47 -23.04
N ASN A 148 3.20 -11.48 -23.89
CA ASN A 148 3.02 -11.71 -25.33
C ASN A 148 2.66 -13.18 -25.57
N ASN A 149 1.66 -13.41 -26.41
CA ASN A 149 1.25 -14.75 -26.80
C ASN A 149 2.23 -15.30 -27.86
N ILE A 150 2.54 -16.59 -27.80
CA ILE A 150 3.28 -17.28 -28.84
C ILE A 150 2.26 -17.74 -29.86
N ASN A 151 2.20 -17.07 -31.01
CA ASN A 151 1.24 -17.39 -32.08
C ASN A 151 1.77 -18.44 -33.06
N THR A 152 3.10 -18.52 -33.21
CA THR A 152 3.75 -19.46 -34.11
C THR A 152 5.02 -20.02 -33.48
N LEU A 153 5.18 -21.31 -33.61
CA LEU A 153 6.41 -22.01 -33.22
C LEU A 153 6.94 -22.77 -34.47
N ASP A 154 8.03 -22.25 -35.02
CA ASP A 154 8.71 -22.93 -36.11
C ASP A 154 9.73 -23.91 -35.54
N ILE A 155 9.53 -25.19 -35.74
CA ILE A 155 10.47 -26.24 -35.39
C ILE A 155 11.03 -26.84 -36.67
N SER A 156 12.33 -26.67 -36.90
CA SER A 156 13.06 -27.32 -37.98
C SER A 156 14.12 -28.25 -37.38
N GLY A 157 14.17 -29.46 -37.87
CA GLY A 157 15.16 -30.43 -37.46
C GLY A 157 15.52 -31.36 -38.62
N GLU A 158 16.80 -31.79 -38.66
CA GLU A 158 17.32 -32.76 -39.60
C GLU A 158 17.48 -34.09 -38.87
N PHE A 159 16.81 -35.12 -39.36
CA PHE A 159 17.04 -36.50 -38.87
C PHE A 159 18.14 -37.13 -39.71
N ILE A 160 19.32 -37.33 -39.12
CA ILE A 160 20.39 -38.09 -39.74
C ILE A 160 20.20 -39.56 -39.38
N THR A 161 19.75 -40.35 -40.33
CA THR A 161 19.82 -41.81 -40.19
C THR A 161 21.14 -42.30 -40.76
N THR A 162 21.75 -43.31 -40.12
CA THR A 162 23.03 -43.91 -40.50
C THR A 162 23.01 -44.62 -41.86
N THR A 163 21.91 -44.56 -42.58
CA THR A 163 21.74 -45.11 -43.92
C THR A 163 21.20 -44.01 -44.86
N ILE A 164 22.11 -43.27 -45.44
CA ILE A 164 22.13 -42.52 -46.74
C ILE A 164 20.98 -41.54 -47.06
N ASP A 165 19.85 -41.44 -46.36
CA ASP A 165 18.78 -40.50 -46.66
C ASP A 165 18.54 -39.52 -45.50
N SER A 166 18.78 -38.22 -45.74
CA SER A 166 18.40 -37.14 -44.86
C SER A 166 16.99 -36.64 -45.22
N TYR A 167 16.06 -36.67 -44.28
CA TYR A 167 14.73 -36.09 -44.44
C TYR A 167 14.65 -34.80 -43.65
N LEU A 168 14.33 -33.71 -44.31
CA LEU A 168 14.00 -32.40 -43.68
C LEU A 168 12.51 -32.43 -43.35
N LEU A 169 12.16 -32.45 -42.07
CA LEU A 169 10.81 -32.28 -41.58
C LEU A 169 10.64 -30.85 -41.04
N GLN A 170 9.77 -30.11 -41.69
CA GLN A 170 9.31 -28.80 -41.19
C GLN A 170 7.91 -28.97 -40.57
N PHE A 171 7.79 -28.58 -39.32
CA PHE A 171 6.48 -28.55 -38.65
C PHE A 171 6.12 -27.09 -38.35
N ASN A 172 5.02 -26.62 -38.89
CA ASN A 172 4.39 -25.36 -38.46
C ASN A 172 3.21 -25.73 -37.54
N ILE A 173 3.32 -25.33 -36.26
CA ILE A 173 2.23 -25.49 -35.30
C ILE A 173 1.65 -24.09 -35.08
N ASN A 174 0.42 -23.86 -35.56
CA ASN A 174 -0.38 -22.71 -35.14
C ASN A 174 -1.12 -23.10 -33.87
N ILE A 175 -0.87 -22.34 -32.79
CA ILE A 175 -1.52 -22.51 -31.49
C ILE A 175 -2.61 -21.45 -31.35
#